data_303a9a648a63f9498e896751994908f0
#
_entry.id   303a9a648a63f9498e896751994908f0
#
_cell.length_a   1.000
_cell.length_b   1.000
_cell.length_c   1.000
_cell.angle_alpha   90.00
_cell.angle_beta   90.00
_cell.angle_gamma   90.00
#
_symmetry.space_group_name_H-M   'P 1'
#
loop_
_entity.id
_entity.type
_entity.pdbx_description
1 polymer ?
#
loop_
_entity_poly.entity_id
_entity_poly.type
_entity_poly.pdbx_seq_one_letter_code
_entity_poly.pdbx_strand_id
1 'polypeptide(L)'
;MLAQPAERIAQPAVRIARCRRAMGVLRVAAVQLRVSRDRASNLRRAAELIDAAAADGAQFVALPECFTGKYGVDLFAGHREALAADADGAEAASGSAVLAAAAKRHGVVATGGVIEEHAGKLYNTMPVYGPDGALVASYRKVHLSRVLGITSESDVLEAGDEATAFESGGVRVGMACCFDLRFPEWLRRHGPRGAAPADVVCAPSAFLDVTGRDHWDLLLRRTALDGQAFVVGPNVAHDAEDAVPLHGRSAVVSPWGDVLAQCGADADDLAVADVSTDRVAEVRAKLPLADWAE
;
A
#
# COMPACT_ATOMS: atom_id res chain seq x y z
N MET A 1 23.15 -35.88 -6.47
CA MET A 1 23.44 -34.44 -6.50
C MET A 1 22.39 -33.78 -5.62
N LEU A 2 22.76 -33.36 -4.41
CA LEU A 2 21.87 -32.71 -3.44
C LEU A 2 21.83 -31.22 -3.80
N ALA A 3 20.63 -30.69 -4.06
CA ALA A 3 20.43 -29.27 -4.31
C ALA A 3 20.78 -28.46 -3.04
N GLN A 4 21.65 -27.47 -3.19
CA GLN A 4 21.95 -26.52 -2.13
C GLN A 4 20.74 -25.63 -1.87
N PRO A 5 20.42 -25.31 -0.60
CA PRO A 5 19.35 -24.38 -0.28
C PRO A 5 19.76 -22.96 -0.73
N ALA A 6 18.84 -22.25 -1.39
CA ALA A 6 19.01 -20.85 -1.78
C ALA A 6 19.31 -20.00 -0.53
N GLU A 7 20.40 -19.25 -0.58
CA GLU A 7 20.75 -18.28 0.46
C GLU A 7 19.62 -17.24 0.59
N ARG A 8 18.96 -17.26 1.76
CA ARG A 8 18.04 -16.17 2.16
C ARG A 8 18.88 -14.91 2.39
N ILE A 9 18.72 -13.92 1.57
CA ILE A 9 19.19 -12.57 1.89
C ILE A 9 18.35 -12.11 3.08
N ALA A 10 18.98 -12.10 4.27
CA ALA A 10 18.36 -11.64 5.51
C ALA A 10 18.06 -10.15 5.35
N GLN A 11 16.77 -9.80 5.28
CA GLN A 11 16.36 -8.42 5.47
C GLN A 11 16.79 -7.98 6.87
N PRO A 12 17.32 -6.75 7.06
CA PRO A 12 17.74 -6.30 8.36
C PRO A 12 16.55 -6.31 9.31
N ALA A 13 16.60 -7.15 10.34
CA ALA A 13 15.65 -7.17 11.42
C ALA A 13 15.61 -5.76 12.03
N VAL A 14 14.50 -5.05 11.89
CA VAL A 14 14.29 -3.74 12.51
C VAL A 14 14.41 -3.93 14.03
N ARG A 15 15.55 -3.57 14.61
CA ARG A 15 15.75 -3.51 16.05
C ARG A 15 14.85 -2.41 16.60
N ILE A 16 13.71 -2.81 17.13
CA ILE A 16 12.77 -1.90 17.81
C ILE A 16 13.39 -1.53 19.16
N ALA A 17 14.08 -0.40 19.22
CA ALA A 17 14.36 0.24 20.49
C ALA A 17 13.00 0.71 21.08
N ARG A 18 12.65 0.21 22.28
CA ARG A 18 11.54 0.73 23.07
C ARG A 18 11.87 2.15 23.56
N CYS A 19 11.86 3.10 22.66
CA CYS A 19 11.84 4.52 23.02
C CYS A 19 10.38 4.90 23.32
N ARG A 20 10.13 5.77 24.33
CA ARG A 20 8.82 6.38 24.53
C ARG A 20 8.45 7.07 23.23
N ARG A 21 7.42 6.54 22.57
CA ARG A 21 6.96 7.04 21.27
C ARG A 21 6.60 8.50 21.45
N ALA A 22 7.25 9.40 20.72
CA ALA A 22 6.81 10.78 20.61
C ALA A 22 5.40 10.77 20.00
N MET A 23 4.49 11.61 20.53
CA MET A 23 3.16 11.78 19.96
C MET A 23 3.31 12.26 18.53
N GLY A 24 2.85 11.44 17.55
CA GLY A 24 3.03 11.70 16.13
C GLY A 24 1.71 12.04 15.46
N VAL A 25 1.71 13.14 14.71
CA VAL A 25 0.70 13.42 13.70
C VAL A 25 1.39 13.28 12.35
N LEU A 26 0.80 12.52 11.45
CA LEU A 26 1.30 12.29 10.10
C LEU A 26 0.22 12.66 9.10
N ARG A 27 0.49 13.62 8.22
CA ARG A 27 -0.40 13.92 7.11
C ARG A 27 -0.19 12.91 6.00
N VAL A 28 -1.25 12.18 5.65
CA VAL A 28 -1.21 11.09 4.68
C VAL A 28 -2.05 11.41 3.45
N ALA A 29 -1.63 10.91 2.29
CA ALA A 29 -2.39 10.98 1.05
C ALA A 29 -2.61 9.59 0.47
N ALA A 30 -3.86 9.20 0.28
CA ALA A 30 -4.27 8.09 -0.57
C ALA A 30 -4.52 8.63 -1.98
N VAL A 31 -3.61 8.31 -2.89
CA VAL A 31 -3.69 8.77 -4.28
C VAL A 31 -4.69 7.92 -5.04
N GLN A 32 -5.52 8.55 -5.85
CA GLN A 32 -6.29 7.90 -6.90
C GLN A 32 -5.67 8.23 -8.24
N LEU A 33 -5.34 7.22 -9.02
CA LEU A 33 -4.72 7.37 -10.33
C LEU A 33 -5.53 6.61 -11.38
N ARG A 34 -5.85 7.29 -12.48
CA ARG A 34 -6.41 6.64 -13.67
C ARG A 34 -5.28 5.99 -14.47
N VAL A 35 -5.19 4.67 -14.43
CA VAL A 35 -4.12 3.92 -15.09
C VAL A 35 -4.50 3.61 -16.53
N SER A 36 -3.62 3.95 -17.47
CA SER A 36 -3.78 3.70 -18.91
C SER A 36 -2.83 2.60 -19.41
N ARG A 37 -2.89 2.25 -20.69
CA ARG A 37 -1.92 1.36 -21.33
C ARG A 37 -0.56 2.03 -21.59
N ASP A 38 -0.51 3.36 -21.57
CA ASP A 38 0.72 4.13 -21.71
C ASP A 38 1.44 4.24 -20.37
N ARG A 39 2.44 3.37 -20.16
CA ARG A 39 3.27 3.33 -18.95
C ARG A 39 3.94 4.68 -18.68
N ALA A 40 4.48 5.34 -19.71
CA ALA A 40 5.17 6.63 -19.54
C ALA A 40 4.20 7.70 -19.03
N SER A 41 2.98 7.72 -19.55
CA SER A 41 1.93 8.60 -19.06
C SER A 41 1.54 8.30 -17.60
N ASN A 42 1.39 7.03 -17.23
CA ASN A 42 1.09 6.64 -15.85
C ASN A 42 2.19 7.09 -14.89
N LEU A 43 3.46 6.88 -15.22
CA LEU A 43 4.62 7.26 -14.39
C LEU A 43 4.71 8.79 -14.21
N ARG A 44 4.48 9.55 -15.28
CA ARG A 44 4.47 11.02 -15.21
C ARG A 44 3.36 11.52 -14.28
N ARG A 45 2.12 11.03 -14.47
CA ARG A 45 0.97 11.43 -13.65
C ARG A 45 1.12 10.97 -12.20
N ALA A 46 1.71 9.81 -11.97
CA ALA A 46 2.05 9.36 -10.61
C ALA A 46 3.00 10.35 -9.92
N ALA A 47 4.06 10.81 -10.62
CA ALA A 47 4.97 11.83 -10.10
C ALA A 47 4.24 13.15 -9.81
N GLU A 48 3.42 13.64 -10.74
CA GLU A 48 2.62 14.87 -10.58
C GLU A 48 1.67 14.80 -9.37
N LEU A 49 1.05 13.64 -9.12
CA LEU A 49 0.17 13.44 -7.96
C LEU A 49 0.94 13.37 -6.64
N ILE A 50 2.15 12.77 -6.63
CA ILE A 50 3.03 12.85 -5.46
C ILE A 50 3.46 14.28 -5.19
N ASP A 51 3.83 15.03 -6.23
CA ASP A 51 4.18 16.47 -6.12
C ASP A 51 3.00 17.27 -5.53
N ALA A 52 1.78 17.03 -6.01
CA ALA A 52 0.57 17.69 -5.49
C ALA A 52 0.28 17.30 -4.04
N ALA A 53 0.40 16.02 -3.68
CA ALA A 53 0.22 15.56 -2.31
C ALA A 53 1.25 16.19 -1.34
N ALA A 54 2.52 16.27 -1.77
CA ALA A 54 3.59 16.90 -0.98
C ALA A 54 3.34 18.41 -0.83
N ALA A 55 2.84 19.09 -1.87
CA ALA A 55 2.49 20.50 -1.81
C ALA A 55 1.32 20.77 -0.84
N ASP A 56 0.39 19.80 -0.67
CA ASP A 56 -0.67 19.83 0.35
C ASP A 56 -0.15 19.40 1.76
N GLY A 57 1.16 19.21 1.91
CA GLY A 57 1.82 18.89 3.18
C GLY A 57 1.81 17.41 3.55
N ALA A 58 1.46 16.50 2.65
CA ALA A 58 1.53 15.08 2.92
C ALA A 58 2.99 14.65 3.19
N GLN A 59 3.18 13.86 4.22
CA GLN A 59 4.46 13.29 4.65
C GLN A 59 4.56 11.79 4.30
N PHE A 60 3.41 11.16 4.10
CA PHE A 60 3.29 9.81 3.58
C PHE A 60 2.31 9.79 2.41
N VAL A 61 2.78 9.35 1.24
CA VAL A 61 2.00 9.31 -0.01
C VAL A 61 1.95 7.87 -0.50
N ALA A 62 0.73 7.36 -0.67
CA ALA A 62 0.49 6.01 -1.15
C ALA A 62 -0.25 6.03 -2.49
N LEU A 63 0.38 5.46 -3.54
CA LEU A 63 -0.22 5.21 -4.83
C LEU A 63 -0.95 3.87 -4.86
N PRO A 64 -1.84 3.65 -5.86
CA PRO A 64 -2.54 2.38 -6.02
C PRO A 64 -1.63 1.18 -6.30
N GLU A 65 -2.20 -0.01 -6.19
CA GLU A 65 -1.65 -1.26 -6.72
C GLU A 65 -1.55 -1.18 -8.26
N CYS A 66 -0.47 -1.72 -8.84
CA CYS A 66 -0.24 -1.74 -10.29
C CYS A 66 -0.32 -0.38 -10.98
N PHE A 67 0.12 0.70 -10.31
CA PHE A 67 0.00 2.06 -10.84
C PHE A 67 0.79 2.30 -12.14
N THR A 68 1.73 1.42 -12.49
CA THR A 68 2.58 1.54 -13.67
C THR A 68 1.91 1.08 -14.96
N GLY A 69 0.84 0.27 -14.86
CA GLY A 69 0.15 -0.30 -16.02
C GLY A 69 -1.20 -0.90 -15.67
N LYS A 70 -2.04 -1.15 -16.67
CA LYS A 70 -3.37 -1.73 -16.49
C LYS A 70 -3.31 -3.04 -15.71
N TYR A 71 -4.26 -3.20 -14.79
CA TYR A 71 -4.43 -4.43 -14.05
C TYR A 71 -4.94 -5.55 -14.97
N GLY A 72 -4.23 -6.67 -14.99
CA GLY A 72 -4.59 -7.86 -15.78
C GLY A 72 -3.45 -8.86 -15.77
N VAL A 73 -3.77 -10.14 -15.53
CA VAL A 73 -2.75 -11.22 -15.41
C VAL A 73 -1.94 -11.40 -16.68
N ASP A 74 -2.53 -11.18 -17.83
CA ASP A 74 -1.90 -11.20 -19.16
C ASP A 74 -0.99 -9.98 -19.42
N LEU A 75 -1.13 -8.91 -18.63
CA LEU A 75 -0.38 -7.66 -18.79
C LEU A 75 0.81 -7.57 -17.84
N PHE A 76 0.80 -8.28 -16.71
CA PHE A 76 1.81 -8.14 -15.64
C PHE A 76 3.25 -8.33 -16.13
N ALA A 77 3.50 -9.32 -16.97
CA ALA A 77 4.85 -9.54 -17.53
C ALA A 77 5.37 -8.34 -18.34
N GLY A 78 4.48 -7.55 -18.95
CA GLY A 78 4.82 -6.33 -19.70
C GLY A 78 5.14 -5.13 -18.81
N HIS A 79 4.79 -5.19 -17.51
CA HIS A 79 4.97 -4.09 -16.54
C HIS A 79 6.02 -4.42 -15.47
N ARG A 80 6.68 -5.57 -15.57
CA ARG A 80 7.67 -6.01 -14.60
C ARG A 80 8.88 -5.07 -14.53
N GLU A 81 9.44 -4.97 -13.34
CA GLU A 81 10.64 -4.17 -13.08
C GLU A 81 11.42 -4.77 -11.90
N ALA A 82 12.74 -4.53 -11.86
CA ALA A 82 13.51 -4.72 -10.65
C ALA A 82 13.27 -3.53 -9.71
N LEU A 83 13.21 -3.77 -8.40
CA LEU A 83 13.08 -2.68 -7.45
C LEU A 83 14.36 -1.82 -7.44
N ALA A 84 14.20 -0.50 -7.52
CA ALA A 84 15.29 0.42 -7.29
C ALA A 84 15.75 0.34 -5.82
N ALA A 85 17.07 0.30 -5.59
CA ALA A 85 17.62 0.33 -4.23
C ALA A 85 17.49 1.73 -3.61
N ASP A 86 17.64 2.76 -4.45
CA ASP A 86 17.55 4.18 -4.10
C ASP A 86 17.19 5.04 -5.33
N ALA A 87 17.11 6.35 -5.12
CA ALA A 87 16.79 7.31 -6.17
C ALA A 87 17.88 7.49 -7.23
N ASP A 88 19.14 7.19 -6.91
CA ASP A 88 20.30 7.48 -7.76
C ASP A 88 20.64 6.29 -8.68
N GLY A 89 20.29 5.05 -8.28
CA GLY A 89 20.53 3.80 -9.02
C GLY A 89 19.36 3.29 -9.86
N ALA A 90 18.29 4.07 -9.97
CA ALA A 90 17.05 3.62 -10.57
C ALA A 90 17.05 3.77 -12.10
N GLU A 91 16.54 2.78 -12.83
CA GLU A 91 16.16 2.95 -14.22
C GLU A 91 15.07 4.02 -14.35
N ALA A 92 15.37 5.09 -15.09
CA ALA A 92 14.53 6.30 -15.19
C ALA A 92 13.07 6.08 -15.65
N ALA A 93 12.72 4.85 -16.08
CA ALA A 93 11.42 4.48 -16.60
C ALA A 93 10.69 3.42 -15.74
N SER A 94 11.04 3.27 -14.44
CA SER A 94 10.39 2.32 -13.54
C SER A 94 9.49 3.00 -12.52
N GLY A 95 8.49 2.29 -12.01
CA GLY A 95 7.60 2.80 -10.97
C GLY A 95 8.34 3.00 -9.65
N SER A 96 9.22 2.08 -9.28
CA SER A 96 10.06 2.18 -8.10
C SER A 96 11.01 3.38 -8.16
N ALA A 97 11.55 3.71 -9.34
CA ALA A 97 12.35 4.91 -9.56
C ALA A 97 11.57 6.22 -9.35
N VAL A 98 10.33 6.26 -9.86
CA VAL A 98 9.44 7.42 -9.65
C VAL A 98 9.16 7.63 -8.17
N LEU A 99 8.85 6.55 -7.43
CA LEU A 99 8.62 6.62 -5.98
C LEU A 99 9.88 7.11 -5.24
N ALA A 100 11.05 6.52 -5.51
CA ALA A 100 12.32 6.89 -4.89
C ALA A 100 12.71 8.35 -5.15
N ALA A 101 12.64 8.78 -6.42
CA ALA A 101 12.98 10.14 -6.82
C ALA A 101 12.03 11.18 -6.22
N ALA A 102 10.72 10.91 -6.20
CA ALA A 102 9.74 11.80 -5.61
C ALA A 102 9.88 11.86 -4.07
N ALA A 103 10.10 10.73 -3.41
CA ALA A 103 10.36 10.66 -1.97
C ALA A 103 11.56 11.54 -1.59
N LYS A 104 12.69 11.41 -2.30
CA LYS A 104 13.90 12.22 -2.11
C LYS A 104 13.65 13.71 -2.39
N ARG A 105 12.99 14.03 -3.50
CA ARG A 105 12.71 15.42 -3.91
C ARG A 105 11.91 16.20 -2.88
N HIS A 106 10.91 15.56 -2.28
CA HIS A 106 9.99 16.20 -1.36
C HIS A 106 10.25 15.90 0.13
N GLY A 107 11.19 15.01 0.44
CA GLY A 107 11.44 14.59 1.82
C GLY A 107 10.27 13.84 2.44
N VAL A 108 9.50 13.09 1.65
CA VAL A 108 8.32 12.33 2.06
C VAL A 108 8.59 10.83 2.03
N VAL A 109 7.74 10.04 2.68
CA VAL A 109 7.69 8.59 2.44
C VAL A 109 6.73 8.31 1.29
N ALA A 110 7.13 7.52 0.31
CA ALA A 110 6.30 7.16 -0.84
C ALA A 110 6.22 5.64 -1.04
N THR A 111 5.03 5.15 -1.39
CA THR A 111 4.78 3.75 -1.74
C THR A 111 3.77 3.63 -2.87
N GLY A 112 3.70 2.47 -3.51
CA GLY A 112 2.72 2.13 -4.54
C GLY A 112 3.01 0.73 -5.09
N GLY A 113 2.01 0.09 -5.70
CA GLY A 113 2.16 -1.29 -6.19
C GLY A 113 2.82 -1.36 -7.56
N VAL A 114 3.85 -2.20 -7.68
CA VAL A 114 4.53 -2.53 -8.93
C VAL A 114 4.59 -4.04 -9.12
N ILE A 115 4.79 -4.50 -10.34
CA ILE A 115 5.11 -5.91 -10.61
C ILE A 115 6.63 -6.07 -10.54
N GLU A 116 7.09 -6.63 -9.44
CA GLU A 116 8.51 -6.90 -9.19
C GLU A 116 8.96 -8.16 -9.93
N GLU A 117 10.07 -8.08 -10.65
CA GLU A 117 10.82 -9.26 -11.10
C GLU A 117 11.99 -9.51 -10.15
N HIS A 118 11.99 -10.67 -9.49
CA HIS A 118 13.04 -11.07 -8.57
C HIS A 118 13.35 -12.56 -8.72
N ALA A 119 14.63 -12.89 -8.96
CA ALA A 119 15.11 -14.27 -9.12
C ALA A 119 14.30 -15.09 -10.16
N GLY A 120 13.88 -14.46 -11.26
CA GLY A 120 13.11 -15.09 -12.33
C GLY A 120 11.63 -15.34 -12.01
N LYS A 121 11.12 -14.77 -10.93
CA LYS A 121 9.72 -14.83 -10.50
C LYS A 121 9.11 -13.43 -10.48
N LEU A 122 7.79 -13.37 -10.61
CA LEU A 122 7.04 -12.11 -10.54
C LEU A 122 6.25 -12.04 -9.23
N TYR A 123 6.22 -10.84 -8.64
CA TYR A 123 5.51 -10.53 -7.41
C TYR A 123 4.72 -9.23 -7.57
N ASN A 124 3.58 -9.14 -6.92
CA ASN A 124 2.88 -7.88 -6.72
C ASN A 124 3.45 -7.23 -5.46
N THR A 125 4.26 -6.19 -5.61
CA THR A 125 5.08 -5.64 -4.53
C THR A 125 4.79 -4.16 -4.30
N MET A 126 4.72 -3.77 -3.02
CA MET A 126 4.63 -2.40 -2.55
C MET A 126 5.97 -2.00 -1.94
N PRO A 127 6.91 -1.46 -2.72
CA PRO A 127 8.12 -0.87 -2.17
C PRO A 127 7.81 0.42 -1.42
N VAL A 128 8.55 0.70 -0.37
CA VAL A 128 8.44 1.91 0.45
C VAL A 128 9.76 2.64 0.42
N TYR A 129 9.75 3.87 -0.07
CA TYR A 129 10.93 4.73 -0.14
C TYR A 129 10.86 5.80 0.92
N GLY A 130 11.97 5.96 1.67
CA GLY A 130 12.14 6.97 2.70
C GLY A 130 12.40 8.38 2.15
N PRO A 131 12.43 9.40 3.03
CA PRO A 131 12.64 10.80 2.64
C PRO A 131 14.00 11.09 1.97
N ASP A 132 14.94 10.17 2.05
CA ASP A 132 16.25 10.20 1.37
C ASP A 132 16.22 9.49 0.01
N GLY A 133 15.08 8.87 -0.34
CA GLY A 133 14.89 8.08 -1.56
C GLY A 133 15.42 6.65 -1.46
N ALA A 134 15.87 6.20 -0.29
CA ALA A 134 16.29 4.82 -0.08
C ALA A 134 15.09 3.87 0.10
N LEU A 135 15.22 2.63 -0.34
CA LEU A 135 14.23 1.58 -0.08
C LEU A 135 14.30 1.18 1.40
N VAL A 136 13.27 1.52 2.18
CA VAL A 136 13.21 1.27 3.64
C VAL A 136 12.40 0.04 4.01
N ALA A 137 11.48 -0.38 3.15
CA ALA A 137 10.68 -1.60 3.30
C ALA A 137 10.11 -2.05 1.95
N SER A 138 9.69 -3.30 1.86
CA SER A 138 8.89 -3.81 0.75
C SER A 138 7.89 -4.84 1.26
N TYR A 139 6.71 -4.85 0.70
CA TYR A 139 5.66 -5.82 0.99
C TYR A 139 5.26 -6.53 -0.29
N ARG A 140 5.41 -7.84 -0.36
CA ARG A 140 4.87 -8.68 -1.43
C ARG A 140 3.49 -9.15 -1.03
N LYS A 141 2.50 -8.93 -1.89
CA LYS A 141 1.11 -9.35 -1.68
C LYS A 141 1.03 -10.82 -1.30
N VAL A 142 0.36 -11.12 -0.19
CA VAL A 142 0.28 -12.47 0.36
C VAL A 142 -0.91 -13.23 -0.21
N HIS A 143 -2.07 -12.58 -0.27
CA HIS A 143 -3.25 -13.20 -0.83
C HIS A 143 -3.44 -12.74 -2.28
N LEU A 144 -3.02 -13.60 -3.20
CA LEU A 144 -3.19 -13.36 -4.64
C LEU A 144 -4.66 -13.43 -5.01
N SER A 145 -5.11 -12.45 -5.80
CA SER A 145 -6.53 -12.31 -6.16
C SER A 145 -6.98 -13.46 -7.05
N ARG A 146 -8.11 -14.03 -6.71
CA ARG A 146 -8.80 -15.02 -7.52
C ARG A 146 -10.30 -14.70 -7.56
N VAL A 147 -10.75 -14.20 -8.70
CA VAL A 147 -12.16 -13.95 -8.98
C VAL A 147 -12.53 -14.76 -10.21
N LEU A 148 -13.39 -15.78 -10.02
CA LEU A 148 -13.74 -16.74 -11.06
C LEU A 148 -14.24 -16.04 -12.33
N GLY A 149 -13.63 -16.37 -13.46
CA GLY A 149 -13.95 -15.79 -14.75
C GLY A 149 -13.39 -14.38 -15.01
N ILE A 150 -12.68 -13.77 -14.04
CA ILE A 150 -12.12 -12.43 -14.17
C ILE A 150 -10.60 -12.42 -13.99
N THR A 151 -10.08 -12.96 -12.87
CA THR A 151 -8.65 -12.92 -12.58
C THR A 151 -8.20 -14.12 -11.74
N SER A 152 -6.95 -14.57 -11.97
CA SER A 152 -6.23 -15.53 -11.14
C SER A 152 -4.75 -15.10 -11.12
N GLU A 153 -4.38 -14.24 -10.16
CA GLU A 153 -2.99 -13.74 -10.05
C GLU A 153 -1.99 -14.87 -9.85
N SER A 154 -2.39 -15.94 -9.15
CA SER A 154 -1.54 -17.11 -8.88
C SER A 154 -1.11 -17.90 -10.14
N ASP A 155 -1.68 -17.58 -11.31
CA ASP A 155 -1.28 -18.20 -12.55
C ASP A 155 0.04 -17.61 -13.07
N VAL A 156 0.41 -16.41 -12.61
CA VAL A 156 1.59 -15.67 -13.10
C VAL A 156 2.45 -15.04 -11.99
N LEU A 157 1.91 -14.87 -10.77
CA LEU A 157 2.62 -14.25 -9.66
C LEU A 157 2.88 -15.26 -8.54
N GLU A 158 3.98 -15.06 -7.82
CA GLU A 158 4.26 -15.73 -6.56
C GLU A 158 3.73 -14.89 -5.38
N ALA A 159 3.23 -15.56 -4.36
CA ALA A 159 2.78 -14.91 -3.13
C ALA A 159 3.96 -14.52 -2.22
N GLY A 160 3.79 -13.42 -1.47
CA GLY A 160 4.60 -13.13 -0.30
C GLY A 160 4.18 -13.98 0.90
N ASP A 161 4.92 -13.88 2.00
CA ASP A 161 4.69 -14.66 3.22
C ASP A 161 4.91 -13.85 4.51
N GLU A 162 5.36 -12.58 4.40
CA GLU A 162 5.76 -11.76 5.54
C GLU A 162 4.86 -10.54 5.75
N ALA A 163 4.50 -10.28 7.00
CA ALA A 163 3.85 -9.04 7.40
C ALA A 163 4.91 -7.94 7.53
N THR A 164 4.72 -6.86 6.79
CA THR A 164 5.64 -5.73 6.76
C THR A 164 5.05 -4.52 7.49
N ALA A 165 5.86 -3.87 8.31
CA ALA A 165 5.55 -2.56 8.89
C ALA A 165 6.84 -1.72 8.96
N PHE A 166 6.66 -0.39 8.83
CA PHE A 166 7.74 0.59 8.92
C PHE A 166 7.30 1.81 9.75
N GLU A 167 8.21 2.73 10.02
CA GLU A 167 7.91 3.97 10.73
C GLU A 167 8.03 5.19 9.81
N SER A 168 7.09 6.13 9.95
CA SER A 168 7.08 7.43 9.28
C SER A 168 6.58 8.48 10.27
N GLY A 169 7.38 9.52 10.55
CA GLY A 169 7.00 10.61 11.43
C GLY A 169 6.54 10.18 12.84
N GLY A 170 7.08 9.09 13.38
CA GLY A 170 6.67 8.52 14.67
C GLY A 170 5.37 7.70 14.64
N VAL A 171 4.77 7.52 13.46
CA VAL A 171 3.59 6.70 13.20
C VAL A 171 4.04 5.37 12.58
N ARG A 172 3.55 4.25 13.08
CA ARG A 172 3.85 2.93 12.53
C ARG A 172 2.82 2.54 11.49
N VAL A 173 3.30 2.28 10.27
CA VAL A 173 2.48 1.90 9.10
C VAL A 173 2.68 0.42 8.80
N GLY A 174 1.60 -0.35 8.83
CA GLY A 174 1.55 -1.74 8.38
C GLY A 174 1.08 -1.81 6.94
N MET A 175 1.60 -2.78 6.18
CA MET A 175 1.29 -2.95 4.76
C MET A 175 0.33 -4.10 4.52
N ALA A 176 -0.60 -3.88 3.62
CA ALA A 176 -1.48 -4.87 3.01
C ALA A 176 -1.64 -4.52 1.52
N CYS A 177 -2.24 -5.38 0.72
CA CYS A 177 -2.53 -5.08 -0.68
C CYS A 177 -3.90 -5.65 -1.08
N CYS A 178 -4.82 -4.76 -1.48
CA CYS A 178 -6.05 -5.09 -2.19
C CYS A 178 -6.78 -6.33 -1.62
N PHE A 179 -6.55 -7.50 -2.20
CA PHE A 179 -7.24 -8.76 -1.83
C PHE A 179 -6.95 -9.20 -0.39
N ASP A 180 -5.82 -8.78 0.22
CA ASP A 180 -5.51 -9.02 1.63
C ASP A 180 -6.60 -8.46 2.56
N LEU A 181 -7.30 -7.39 2.15
CA LEU A 181 -8.41 -6.81 2.90
C LEU A 181 -9.54 -7.81 3.17
N ARG A 182 -9.61 -8.93 2.47
CA ARG A 182 -10.62 -9.99 2.68
C ARG A 182 -10.24 -11.00 3.74
N PHE A 183 -9.01 -10.95 4.26
CA PHE A 183 -8.44 -11.92 5.20
C PHE A 183 -8.18 -11.29 6.57
N PRO A 184 -9.19 -11.24 7.47
CA PRO A 184 -9.05 -10.61 8.78
C PRO A 184 -7.96 -11.27 9.64
N GLU A 185 -7.72 -12.57 9.51
CA GLU A 185 -6.65 -13.29 10.20
C GLU A 185 -5.27 -12.77 9.84
N TRP A 186 -5.07 -12.38 8.56
CA TRP A 186 -3.83 -11.77 8.10
C TRP A 186 -3.69 -10.35 8.65
N LEU A 187 -4.75 -9.55 8.55
CA LEU A 187 -4.76 -8.15 8.98
C LEU A 187 -4.61 -8.00 10.50
N ARG A 188 -5.03 -8.98 11.30
CA ARG A 188 -4.77 -9.00 12.75
C ARG A 188 -3.30 -8.92 13.13
N ARG A 189 -2.37 -9.24 12.22
CA ARG A 189 -0.93 -9.05 12.42
C ARG A 189 -0.55 -7.58 12.63
N HIS A 190 -1.36 -6.65 12.11
CA HIS A 190 -1.22 -5.21 12.30
C HIS A 190 -2.06 -4.67 13.47
N GLY A 191 -2.90 -5.48 14.07
CA GLY A 191 -3.67 -5.12 15.26
C GLY A 191 -2.81 -5.00 16.52
N PRO A 192 -3.39 -4.57 17.65
CA PRO A 192 -2.67 -4.28 18.90
C PRO A 192 -1.88 -5.45 19.46
N ARG A 193 -2.28 -6.70 19.18
CA ARG A 193 -1.61 -7.94 19.59
C ARG A 193 -0.84 -8.64 18.47
N GLY A 194 -0.83 -8.06 17.29
CA GLY A 194 -0.23 -8.68 16.12
C GLY A 194 1.29 -8.70 16.16
N ALA A 195 1.90 -9.50 15.29
CA ALA A 195 3.35 -9.60 15.15
C ALA A 195 3.98 -8.29 14.63
N ALA A 196 3.21 -7.45 13.92
CA ALA A 196 3.63 -6.18 13.35
C ALA A 196 2.60 -5.07 13.65
N PRO A 197 2.36 -4.73 14.95
CA PRO A 197 1.30 -3.78 15.32
C PRO A 197 1.53 -2.42 14.65
N ALA A 198 0.46 -1.81 14.17
CA ALA A 198 0.48 -0.58 13.41
C ALA A 198 -0.54 0.44 13.94
N ASP A 199 -0.31 1.73 13.65
CA ASP A 199 -1.26 2.82 13.87
C ASP A 199 -2.05 3.12 12.61
N VAL A 200 -1.46 2.77 11.46
CA VAL A 200 -2.03 2.91 10.12
C VAL A 200 -1.85 1.60 9.38
N VAL A 201 -2.87 1.13 8.68
CA VAL A 201 -2.76 0.07 7.66
C VAL A 201 -2.87 0.73 6.30
N CYS A 202 -1.82 0.62 5.48
CA CYS A 202 -1.82 1.08 4.10
C CYS A 202 -2.12 -0.11 3.18
N ALA A 203 -3.14 0.03 2.33
CA ALA A 203 -3.64 -1.02 1.46
C ALA A 203 -3.81 -0.55 0.00
N PRO A 204 -2.72 -0.35 -0.76
CA PRO A 204 -2.78 -0.08 -2.19
C PRO A 204 -3.63 -1.11 -2.92
N SER A 205 -4.50 -0.64 -3.81
CA SER A 205 -5.51 -1.50 -4.44
C SER A 205 -5.74 -1.16 -5.91
N ALA A 206 -6.06 -2.21 -6.66
CA ALA A 206 -6.70 -2.16 -7.98
C ALA A 206 -8.01 -2.94 -7.86
N PHE A 207 -8.95 -2.41 -7.06
CA PHE A 207 -10.13 -3.14 -6.61
C PHE A 207 -11.18 -3.19 -7.70
N LEU A 208 -11.63 -4.40 -8.06
CA LEU A 208 -12.61 -4.61 -9.13
C LEU A 208 -13.94 -3.91 -8.82
N ASP A 209 -14.51 -3.19 -9.80
CA ASP A 209 -15.77 -2.46 -9.64
C ASP A 209 -16.94 -3.40 -9.30
N VAL A 210 -16.99 -4.59 -9.92
CA VAL A 210 -18.04 -5.59 -9.67
C VAL A 210 -18.18 -5.98 -8.18
N THR A 211 -17.10 -5.92 -7.42
CA THR A 211 -17.12 -6.17 -5.97
C THR A 211 -16.91 -4.90 -5.16
N GLY A 212 -16.37 -3.85 -5.76
CA GLY A 212 -16.04 -2.60 -5.10
C GLY A 212 -17.27 -1.86 -4.61
N ARG A 213 -18.34 -1.87 -5.43
CA ARG A 213 -19.61 -1.20 -5.12
C ARG A 213 -20.20 -1.63 -3.77
N ASP A 214 -20.06 -2.91 -3.44
CA ASP A 214 -20.63 -3.48 -2.22
C ASP A 214 -19.61 -3.66 -1.10
N HIS A 215 -18.32 -3.84 -1.42
CA HIS A 215 -17.33 -4.31 -0.47
C HIS A 215 -16.26 -3.27 -0.10
N TRP A 216 -15.91 -2.32 -0.98
CA TRP A 216 -14.75 -1.45 -0.78
C TRP A 216 -14.82 -0.66 0.53
N ASP A 217 -15.85 0.18 0.68
CA ASP A 217 -16.03 1.01 1.87
C ASP A 217 -16.18 0.15 3.14
N LEU A 218 -16.90 -0.97 3.03
CA LEU A 218 -17.10 -1.90 4.15
C LEU A 218 -15.78 -2.53 4.61
N LEU A 219 -14.92 -2.99 3.67
CA LEU A 219 -13.65 -3.62 3.99
C LEU A 219 -12.66 -2.64 4.61
N LEU A 220 -12.56 -1.41 4.11
CA LEU A 220 -11.71 -0.39 4.70
C LEU A 220 -12.15 -0.07 6.14
N ARG A 221 -13.44 0.18 6.36
CA ARG A 221 -14.00 0.48 7.68
C ARG A 221 -13.87 -0.69 8.65
N ARG A 222 -14.14 -1.92 8.19
CA ARG A 222 -13.93 -3.12 9.00
C ARG A 222 -12.46 -3.26 9.40
N THR A 223 -11.52 -3.09 8.45
CA THR A 223 -10.08 -3.17 8.73
C THR A 223 -9.66 -2.15 9.78
N ALA A 224 -10.20 -0.93 9.70
CA ALA A 224 -9.94 0.11 10.70
C ALA A 224 -10.47 -0.27 12.09
N LEU A 225 -11.68 -0.81 12.19
CA LEU A 225 -12.31 -1.23 13.44
C LEU A 225 -11.57 -2.44 14.07
N ASP A 226 -11.32 -3.48 13.28
CA ASP A 226 -10.67 -4.71 13.75
C ASP A 226 -9.22 -4.46 14.20
N GLY A 227 -8.48 -3.61 13.46
CA GLY A 227 -7.10 -3.23 13.76
C GLY A 227 -6.97 -2.12 14.79
N GLN A 228 -8.08 -1.42 15.11
CA GLN A 228 -8.05 -0.17 15.88
C GLN A 228 -6.93 0.76 15.38
N ALA A 229 -6.88 0.94 14.06
CA ALA A 229 -5.86 1.69 13.33
C ALA A 229 -6.51 2.51 12.22
N PHE A 230 -5.84 3.58 11.76
CA PHE A 230 -6.25 4.24 10.53
C PHE A 230 -6.07 3.30 9.33
N VAL A 231 -6.84 3.52 8.27
CA VAL A 231 -6.63 2.83 6.99
C VAL A 231 -6.42 3.86 5.89
N VAL A 232 -5.35 3.68 5.11
CA VAL A 232 -5.05 4.45 3.90
C VAL A 232 -5.22 3.49 2.72
N GLY A 233 -6.29 3.69 1.96
CA GLY A 233 -6.68 2.83 0.84
C GLY A 233 -6.62 3.57 -0.49
N PRO A 234 -5.44 3.74 -1.12
CA PRO A 234 -5.35 4.24 -2.48
C PRO A 234 -5.88 3.19 -3.46
N ASN A 235 -6.62 3.64 -4.48
CA ASN A 235 -7.22 2.74 -5.47
C ASN A 235 -7.08 3.31 -6.87
N VAL A 236 -7.05 2.44 -7.88
CA VAL A 236 -7.07 2.85 -9.27
C VAL A 236 -8.45 3.42 -9.60
N ALA A 237 -8.48 4.59 -10.26
CA ALA A 237 -9.71 5.24 -10.69
C ALA A 237 -10.55 4.34 -11.61
N HIS A 238 -11.86 4.50 -11.54
CA HIS A 238 -12.80 3.79 -12.40
C HIS A 238 -12.65 4.25 -13.86
N ASP A 239 -12.70 3.31 -14.78
CA ASP A 239 -12.83 3.53 -16.21
C ASP A 239 -13.83 2.51 -16.76
N ALA A 240 -15.00 2.98 -17.14
CA ALA A 240 -16.08 2.11 -17.62
C ALA A 240 -15.75 1.43 -18.97
N GLU A 241 -14.77 1.96 -19.72
CA GLU A 241 -14.34 1.40 -21.01
C GLU A 241 -13.25 0.32 -20.85
N ASP A 242 -12.74 0.11 -19.63
CA ASP A 242 -11.79 -0.94 -19.38
C ASP A 242 -12.45 -2.33 -19.46
N ALA A 243 -11.70 -3.30 -20.01
CA ALA A 243 -12.13 -4.69 -20.03
C ALA A 243 -12.37 -5.25 -18.61
N VAL A 244 -11.65 -4.72 -17.63
CA VAL A 244 -11.78 -5.02 -16.20
C VAL A 244 -11.89 -3.69 -15.45
N PRO A 245 -13.10 -3.12 -15.32
CA PRO A 245 -13.29 -1.85 -14.63
C PRO A 245 -12.90 -1.94 -13.15
N LEU A 246 -12.16 -0.93 -12.66
CA LEU A 246 -11.77 -0.79 -11.27
C LEU A 246 -12.67 0.23 -10.57
N HIS A 247 -12.67 0.28 -9.25
CA HIS A 247 -13.73 0.95 -8.48
C HIS A 247 -13.46 2.43 -8.18
N GLY A 248 -12.19 2.84 -8.10
CA GLY A 248 -11.86 4.18 -7.60
C GLY A 248 -12.13 4.33 -6.11
N ARG A 249 -12.54 5.54 -5.69
CA ARG A 249 -12.93 5.88 -4.32
C ARG A 249 -11.82 5.65 -3.29
N SER A 250 -10.58 6.07 -3.63
CA SER A 250 -9.47 6.09 -2.69
C SER A 250 -9.88 6.81 -1.40
N ALA A 251 -9.50 6.27 -0.23
CA ALA A 251 -10.01 6.82 1.03
C ALA A 251 -9.00 6.72 2.18
N VAL A 252 -9.21 7.59 3.19
CA VAL A 252 -8.59 7.50 4.51
C VAL A 252 -9.68 7.30 5.54
N VAL A 253 -9.54 6.28 6.40
CA VAL A 253 -10.54 5.89 7.40
C VAL A 253 -9.93 5.96 8.81
N SER A 254 -10.70 6.47 9.79
CA SER A 254 -10.28 6.57 11.18
C SER A 254 -10.33 5.22 11.92
N PRO A 255 -9.63 5.06 13.06
CA PRO A 255 -9.74 3.86 13.91
C PRO A 255 -11.16 3.60 14.46
N TRP A 256 -12.06 4.58 14.34
CA TRP A 256 -13.47 4.48 14.73
C TRP A 256 -14.39 4.13 13.56
N GLY A 257 -13.83 3.93 12.36
CA GLY A 257 -14.58 3.59 11.15
C GLY A 257 -15.16 4.79 10.39
N ASP A 258 -14.83 6.03 10.78
CA ASP A 258 -15.25 7.22 10.04
C ASP A 258 -14.41 7.40 8.78
N VAL A 259 -15.03 7.70 7.65
CA VAL A 259 -14.33 8.12 6.42
C VAL A 259 -13.90 9.57 6.58
N LEU A 260 -12.58 9.81 6.68
CA LEU A 260 -12.03 11.16 6.89
C LEU A 260 -11.88 11.93 5.59
N ALA A 261 -11.49 11.23 4.53
CA ALA A 261 -11.38 11.76 3.17
C ALA A 261 -11.67 10.63 2.17
N GLN A 262 -12.31 10.95 1.06
CA GLN A 262 -12.59 10.01 -0.01
C GLN A 262 -12.66 10.72 -1.35
N CYS A 263 -12.00 10.14 -2.37
CA CYS A 263 -12.08 10.59 -3.76
C CYS A 263 -13.43 10.23 -4.41
N GLY A 264 -13.74 10.87 -5.53
CA GLY A 264 -14.74 10.37 -6.47
C GLY A 264 -14.30 9.05 -7.11
N ALA A 265 -15.05 8.54 -8.10
CA ALA A 265 -14.70 7.27 -8.74
C ALA A 265 -13.70 7.43 -9.89
N ASP A 266 -13.86 8.44 -10.76
CA ASP A 266 -13.45 8.38 -12.18
C ASP A 266 -12.20 9.20 -12.51
N ALA A 267 -11.70 10.05 -11.59
CA ALA A 267 -10.62 10.99 -11.87
C ALA A 267 -9.36 10.71 -11.06
N ASP A 268 -8.23 11.25 -11.52
CA ASP A 268 -7.05 11.44 -10.67
C ASP A 268 -7.41 12.38 -9.53
N ASP A 269 -7.13 11.99 -8.28
CA ASP A 269 -7.54 12.74 -7.10
C ASP A 269 -6.69 12.34 -5.88
N LEU A 270 -6.83 13.07 -4.78
CA LEU A 270 -6.13 12.86 -3.53
C LEU A 270 -7.11 12.84 -2.35
N ALA A 271 -7.16 11.74 -1.62
CA ALA A 271 -7.79 11.72 -0.30
C ALA A 271 -6.73 12.00 0.77
N VAL A 272 -6.73 13.20 1.33
CA VAL A 272 -5.73 13.67 2.30
C VAL A 272 -6.34 13.82 3.68
N ALA A 273 -5.66 13.32 4.72
CA ALA A 273 -6.08 13.46 6.11
C ALA A 273 -4.89 13.43 7.07
N ASP A 274 -5.08 13.94 8.26
CA ASP A 274 -4.13 13.80 9.36
C ASP A 274 -4.45 12.54 10.17
N VAL A 275 -3.45 11.71 10.42
CA VAL A 275 -3.53 10.52 11.28
C VAL A 275 -2.70 10.76 12.53
N SER A 276 -3.19 10.30 13.68
CA SER A 276 -2.59 10.60 14.99
C SER A 276 -2.49 9.36 15.86
N THR A 277 -1.30 9.12 16.44
CA THR A 277 -1.10 8.07 17.44
C THR A 277 -1.97 8.25 18.67
N ASP A 278 -2.32 9.50 19.03
CA ASP A 278 -3.20 9.81 20.15
C ASP A 278 -4.62 9.32 19.89
N ARG A 279 -5.12 9.49 18.64
CA ARG A 279 -6.45 8.99 18.28
C ARG A 279 -6.49 7.45 18.32
N VAL A 280 -5.43 6.79 17.91
CA VAL A 280 -5.30 5.32 18.04
C VAL A 280 -5.32 4.92 19.52
N ALA A 281 -4.54 5.59 20.34
CA ALA A 281 -4.49 5.33 21.79
C ALA A 281 -5.85 5.57 22.48
N GLU A 282 -6.55 6.64 22.11
CA GLU A 282 -7.90 6.95 22.61
C GLU A 282 -8.90 5.82 22.29
N VAL A 283 -8.91 5.35 21.04
CA VAL A 283 -9.81 4.27 20.60
C VAL A 283 -9.49 2.98 21.35
N ARG A 284 -8.20 2.63 21.44
CA ARG A 284 -7.76 1.42 22.16
C ARG A 284 -8.06 1.48 23.66
N ALA A 285 -8.03 2.67 24.26
CA ALA A 285 -8.41 2.87 25.66
C ALA A 285 -9.94 2.75 25.88
N LYS A 286 -10.74 3.26 24.92
CA LYS A 286 -12.21 3.14 24.98
C LYS A 286 -12.73 1.71 24.76
N LEU A 287 -12.09 0.98 23.86
CA LEU A 287 -12.39 -0.39 23.50
C LEU A 287 -11.11 -1.23 23.60
N PRO A 288 -10.75 -1.73 24.80
CA PRO A 288 -9.48 -2.40 25.02
C PRO A 288 -9.51 -3.85 24.50
N LEU A 289 -9.68 -4.05 23.20
CA LEU A 289 -9.76 -5.36 22.56
C LEU A 289 -8.50 -6.21 22.80
N ALA A 290 -7.37 -5.56 23.07
CA ALA A 290 -6.14 -6.24 23.42
C ALA A 290 -6.20 -6.97 24.78
N ASP A 291 -7.08 -6.56 25.69
CA ASP A 291 -7.16 -7.11 27.04
C ASP A 291 -8.09 -8.35 27.14
N TRP A 292 -8.90 -8.58 26.10
CA TRP A 292 -9.77 -9.75 26.04
C TRP A 292 -8.94 -10.95 25.61
N ALA A 293 -8.62 -11.81 26.58
CA ALA A 293 -7.98 -13.10 26.34
C ALA A 293 -9.02 -14.08 25.76
N GLU A 294 -8.63 -14.83 24.74
CA GLU A 294 -9.27 -16.11 24.41
C GLU A 294 -8.84 -17.18 25.38
#